data_4f011e8379eb2af637b0bb5efd77c0be
#
_entry.id   4f011e8379eb2af637b0bb5efd77c0be
#
_cell.length_a   1.000
_cell.length_b   1.000
_cell.length_c   1.000
_cell.angle_alpha   90.00
_cell.angle_beta   90.00
_cell.angle_gamma   90.00
#
_symmetry.space_group_name_H-M   'P 1'
#
loop_
_entity.id
_entity.type
_entity.pdbx_description
1 polymer ?
#
loop_
_entity_poly.entity_id
_entity_poly.type
_entity_poly.pdbx_seq_one_letter_code
_entity_poly.pdbx_strand_id
1 'polypeptide(L)'
;MSKKKYIYAADVVRIIDGDSIVLKADLGFDVWISKSFRLNGIDTPESRINLKRYPERTREKELGLKAKERLKVLCGKKVIIEVVDKGKYGRPLINIFTGESERDICKILIEEKLAIKYQGEKKTYVW
;
A
#
# COMPACT_ATOMS: atom_id res chain seq x y z
N MET A 1 -20.22 -20.49 9.48
CA MET A 1 -20.25 -19.06 9.82
C MET A 1 -19.62 -18.26 8.70
N SER A 2 -20.35 -17.33 8.15
CA SER A 2 -19.83 -16.50 7.06
C SER A 2 -18.96 -15.39 7.60
N LYS A 3 -17.79 -15.21 7.00
CA LYS A 3 -16.95 -14.04 7.27
C LYS A 3 -17.58 -12.83 6.58
N LYS A 4 -17.65 -11.71 7.30
CA LYS A 4 -17.97 -10.43 6.67
C LYS A 4 -16.82 -10.04 5.74
N LYS A 5 -17.18 -9.63 4.52
CA LYS A 5 -16.20 -9.17 3.53
C LYS A 5 -16.44 -7.70 3.22
N TYR A 6 -15.40 -6.92 3.25
CA TYR A 6 -15.44 -5.50 2.95
C TYR A 6 -14.60 -5.25 1.70
N ILE A 7 -15.19 -5.56 0.54
CA ILE A 7 -14.52 -5.45 -0.76
C ILE A 7 -15.13 -4.30 -1.52
N TYR A 8 -14.29 -3.39 -2.02
CA TYR A 8 -14.73 -2.19 -2.71
C TYR A 8 -13.88 -1.91 -3.93
N ALA A 9 -14.49 -1.33 -4.97
CA ALA A 9 -13.74 -0.67 -6.02
C ALA A 9 -13.26 0.69 -5.49
N ALA A 10 -12.10 1.14 -5.93
CA ALA A 10 -11.55 2.41 -5.48
C ALA A 10 -10.77 3.09 -6.59
N ASP A 11 -10.84 4.43 -6.60
CA ASP A 11 -10.03 5.25 -7.48
C ASP A 11 -8.75 5.67 -6.74
N VAL A 12 -7.64 5.60 -7.45
CA VAL A 12 -6.34 6.00 -6.88
C VAL A 12 -6.24 7.52 -6.89
N VAL A 13 -6.06 8.11 -5.72
CA VAL A 13 -5.86 9.56 -5.58
C VAL A 13 -4.37 9.89 -5.66
N ARG A 14 -3.56 9.23 -4.83
CA ARG A 14 -2.09 9.37 -4.89
C ARG A 14 -1.40 8.25 -4.13
N ILE A 15 -0.15 8.02 -4.48
CA ILE A 15 0.71 7.05 -3.79
C ILE A 15 1.58 7.84 -2.81
N ILE A 16 1.64 7.39 -1.55
CA ILE A 16 2.47 8.02 -0.52
C ILE A 16 3.85 7.34 -0.48
N ASP A 17 3.86 6.04 -0.26
CA ASP A 17 5.04 5.17 -0.28
C ASP A 17 4.65 3.84 -0.94
N GLY A 18 5.58 2.94 -1.10
CA GLY A 18 5.30 1.63 -1.69
C GLY A 18 4.29 0.79 -0.90
N ASP A 19 4.00 1.15 0.34
CA ASP A 19 3.04 0.45 1.21
C ASP A 19 1.91 1.35 1.74
N SER A 20 1.78 2.57 1.22
CA SER A 20 0.79 3.54 1.70
C SER A 20 0.19 4.31 0.53
N ILE A 21 -1.13 4.41 0.50
CA ILE A 21 -1.87 4.94 -0.65
C ILE A 21 -3.10 5.71 -0.19
N VAL A 22 -3.42 6.79 -0.88
CA VAL A 22 -4.69 7.50 -0.71
C VAL A 22 -5.64 7.06 -1.80
N LEU A 23 -6.78 6.55 -1.41
CA LEU A 23 -7.81 6.05 -2.31
C LEU A 23 -9.15 6.71 -2.01
N LYS A 24 -9.97 6.81 -3.05
CA LYS A 24 -11.37 7.17 -2.95
C LYS A 24 -12.18 5.89 -3.19
N ALA A 25 -12.71 5.32 -2.12
CA ALA A 25 -13.44 4.05 -2.17
C ALA A 25 -14.92 4.28 -2.48
N ASP A 26 -15.44 3.47 -3.40
CA ASP A 26 -16.85 3.46 -3.77
C ASP A 26 -17.58 2.50 -2.81
N LEU A 27 -18.40 3.04 -1.94
CA LEU A 27 -19.16 2.25 -0.96
C LEU A 27 -20.52 1.80 -1.48
N GLY A 28 -20.84 2.11 -2.73
CA GLY A 28 -22.17 1.90 -3.27
C GLY A 28 -23.11 3.04 -2.89
N PHE A 29 -24.33 3.07 -3.47
CA PHE A 29 -25.35 4.09 -3.20
C PHE A 29 -24.87 5.52 -3.45
N ASP A 30 -23.92 5.71 -4.39
CA ASP A 30 -23.27 7.02 -4.64
C ASP A 30 -22.55 7.59 -3.43
N VAL A 31 -22.11 6.73 -2.49
CA VAL A 31 -21.34 7.13 -1.32
C VAL A 31 -19.87 6.81 -1.56
N TRP A 32 -19.02 7.80 -1.46
CA TRP A 32 -17.57 7.67 -1.62
C TRP A 32 -16.85 8.18 -0.39
N ILE A 33 -15.73 7.56 -0.05
CA ILE A 33 -14.90 8.01 1.07
C ILE A 33 -13.44 8.04 0.63
N SER A 34 -12.77 9.16 0.91
CA SER A 34 -11.34 9.29 0.66
C SER A 34 -10.59 9.06 1.96
N LYS A 35 -9.64 8.15 1.94
CA LYS A 35 -8.80 7.83 3.10
C LYS A 35 -7.40 7.44 2.68
N SER A 36 -6.48 7.56 3.63
CA SER A 36 -5.16 6.95 3.55
C SER A 36 -5.27 5.51 4.03
N PHE A 37 -4.70 4.59 3.27
CA PHE A 37 -4.69 3.16 3.57
C PHE A 37 -3.27 2.65 3.64
N ARG A 38 -3.06 1.62 4.45
CA ARG A 38 -1.79 0.90 4.49
C ARG A 38 -1.99 -0.49 3.86
N LEU A 39 -1.04 -0.91 3.03
CA LEU A 39 -1.07 -2.22 2.42
C LEU A 39 -0.75 -3.29 3.47
N ASN A 40 -1.63 -4.28 3.57
CA ASN A 40 -1.55 -5.34 4.57
C ASN A 40 -0.42 -6.32 4.29
N GLY A 41 0.29 -6.71 5.34
CA GLY A 41 1.25 -7.81 5.27
C GLY A 41 2.59 -7.49 4.64
N ILE A 42 2.84 -6.24 4.28
CA ILE A 42 4.13 -5.83 3.69
C ILE A 42 4.71 -4.60 4.37
N ASP A 43 6.02 -4.43 4.18
CA ASP A 43 6.72 -3.19 4.47
C ASP A 43 7.64 -2.88 3.28
N THR A 44 7.74 -1.61 2.94
CA THR A 44 8.62 -1.12 1.87
C THR A 44 9.58 -0.08 2.42
N PRO A 45 10.71 0.18 1.73
CA PRO A 45 11.60 1.27 2.12
C PRO A 45 10.88 2.62 2.04
N GLU A 46 11.24 3.54 2.91
CA GLU A 46 10.68 4.88 2.89
C GLU A 46 11.20 5.68 1.69
N SER A 47 10.30 6.38 1.00
CA SER A 47 10.64 7.22 -0.15
C SER A 47 10.83 8.69 0.21
N ARG A 48 10.37 9.11 1.39
CA ARG A 48 10.34 10.52 1.80
C ARG A 48 11.38 10.84 2.86
N ILE A 49 12.61 10.39 2.65
CA ILE A 49 13.71 10.61 3.59
C ILE A 49 14.39 11.94 3.30
N ASN A 50 14.62 12.74 4.34
CA ASN A 50 15.40 13.97 4.23
C ASN A 50 16.89 13.62 4.23
N LEU A 51 17.51 13.59 3.05
CA LEU A 51 18.92 13.21 2.90
C LEU A 51 19.89 14.26 3.45
N LYS A 52 19.46 15.51 3.62
CA LYS A 52 20.31 16.51 4.29
C LYS A 52 20.53 16.14 5.75
N ARG A 53 19.49 15.61 6.40
CA ARG A 53 19.54 15.17 7.81
C ARG A 53 20.06 13.75 7.97
N TYR A 54 19.74 12.86 7.01
CA TYR A 54 20.07 11.42 7.07
C TYR A 54 20.75 10.97 5.76
N PRO A 55 21.98 11.47 5.47
CA PRO A 55 22.65 11.12 4.20
C PRO A 55 22.98 9.63 4.07
N GLU A 56 23.12 8.92 5.19
CA GLU A 56 23.39 7.48 5.22
C GLU A 56 22.20 6.64 4.73
N ARG A 57 21.01 7.22 4.61
CA ARG A 57 19.81 6.54 4.18
C ARG A 57 19.51 6.70 2.69
N THR A 58 20.50 7.08 1.90
CA THR A 58 20.34 7.28 0.44
C THR A 58 19.82 6.02 -0.26
N ARG A 59 20.41 4.86 0.05
CA ARG A 59 19.98 3.58 -0.53
C ARG A 59 18.53 3.27 -0.20
N GLU A 60 18.13 3.46 1.04
CA GLU A 60 16.74 3.23 1.47
C GLU A 60 15.77 4.12 0.67
N LYS A 61 16.10 5.40 0.52
CA LYS A 61 15.26 6.33 -0.24
C LYS A 61 15.14 5.92 -1.71
N GLU A 62 16.24 5.51 -2.34
CA GLU A 62 16.23 5.05 -3.73
C GLU A 62 15.35 3.82 -3.90
N LEU A 63 15.46 2.84 -3.00
CA LEU A 63 14.62 1.65 -3.01
C LEU A 63 13.16 1.99 -2.76
N GLY A 64 12.91 2.94 -1.85
CA GLY A 64 11.56 3.42 -1.56
C GLY A 64 10.90 4.09 -2.77
N LEU A 65 11.65 4.89 -3.51
CA LEU A 65 11.15 5.52 -4.74
C LEU A 65 10.83 4.47 -5.83
N LYS A 66 11.63 3.42 -5.94
CA LYS A 66 11.35 2.31 -6.86
C LYS A 66 10.07 1.58 -6.49
N ALA A 67 9.89 1.27 -5.21
CA ALA A 67 8.68 0.60 -4.72
C ALA A 67 7.44 1.47 -4.95
N LYS A 68 7.54 2.76 -4.66
CA LYS A 68 6.47 3.73 -4.89
C LYS A 68 6.07 3.81 -6.35
N GLU A 69 7.03 3.91 -7.26
CA GLU A 69 6.78 3.98 -8.70
C GLU A 69 6.15 2.69 -9.22
N ARG A 70 6.63 1.53 -8.73
CA ARG A 70 6.07 0.24 -9.13
C ARG A 70 4.62 0.10 -8.65
N LEU A 71 4.34 0.51 -7.43
CA LEU A 71 2.96 0.51 -6.90
C LEU A 71 2.05 1.38 -7.78
N LYS A 72 2.51 2.54 -8.17
CA LYS A 72 1.77 3.45 -9.05
C LYS A 72 1.43 2.78 -10.38
N VAL A 73 2.39 2.12 -10.99
CA VAL A 73 2.19 1.40 -12.27
C VAL A 73 1.20 0.25 -12.11
N LEU A 74 1.34 -0.55 -11.05
CA LEU A 74 0.46 -1.70 -10.80
C LEU A 74 -0.97 -1.27 -10.52
N CYS A 75 -1.16 -0.20 -9.77
CA CYS A 75 -2.49 0.29 -9.40
C CYS A 75 -3.23 0.94 -10.57
N GLY A 76 -2.50 1.66 -11.44
CA GLY A 76 -3.17 2.45 -12.46
C GLY A 76 -4.11 3.48 -11.83
N LYS A 77 -5.30 3.63 -12.38
CA LYS A 77 -6.31 4.58 -11.90
C LYS A 77 -7.33 3.95 -10.96
N LYS A 78 -7.59 2.65 -11.11
CA LYS A 78 -8.64 1.93 -10.36
C LYS A 78 -8.11 0.62 -9.84
N VAL A 79 -8.50 0.30 -8.61
CA VAL A 79 -8.11 -0.95 -7.93
C VAL A 79 -9.33 -1.55 -7.23
N ILE A 80 -9.17 -2.80 -6.83
CA ILE A 80 -10.12 -3.48 -5.93
C ILE A 80 -9.41 -3.60 -4.59
N ILE A 81 -10.10 -3.29 -3.51
CA ILE A 81 -9.52 -3.39 -2.17
C ILE A 81 -10.39 -4.27 -1.28
N GLU A 82 -9.73 -4.96 -0.36
CA GLU A 82 -10.38 -5.68 0.73
C GLU A 82 -9.86 -5.10 2.04
N VAL A 83 -10.77 -4.53 2.84
CA VAL A 83 -10.40 -3.96 4.13
C VAL A 83 -10.32 -5.09 5.14
N VAL A 84 -9.15 -5.32 5.72
CA VAL A 84 -8.91 -6.45 6.62
C VAL A 84 -8.80 -6.04 8.08
N ASP A 85 -8.51 -4.78 8.37
CA ASP A 85 -8.43 -4.27 9.74
C ASP A 85 -8.59 -2.75 9.73
N LYS A 86 -9.00 -2.21 10.88
CA LYS A 86 -9.10 -0.76 11.07
C LYS A 86 -7.74 -0.06 11.00
N GLY A 87 -6.67 -0.80 11.30
CA GLY A 87 -5.34 -0.24 11.36
C GLY A 87 -5.11 0.67 12.56
N LYS A 88 -3.86 1.03 12.78
CA LYS A 88 -3.46 2.02 13.79
C LYS A 88 -3.52 3.42 13.18
N TYR A 89 -3.76 4.42 14.01
CA TYR A 89 -3.74 5.83 13.61
C TYR A 89 -4.73 6.18 12.49
N GLY A 90 -5.86 5.49 12.43
CA GLY A 90 -6.91 5.79 11.43
C GLY A 90 -6.60 5.39 10.00
N ARG A 91 -5.55 4.59 9.78
CA ARG A 91 -5.23 4.05 8.45
C ARG A 91 -5.64 2.59 8.38
N PRO A 92 -6.76 2.27 7.71
CA PRO A 92 -7.17 0.87 7.55
C PRO A 92 -6.11 0.07 6.79
N LEU A 93 -5.99 -1.22 7.14
CA LEU A 93 -5.16 -2.17 6.41
C LEU A 93 -5.99 -2.79 5.29
N ILE A 94 -5.42 -2.83 4.10
CA ILE A 94 -6.09 -3.38 2.94
C ILE A 94 -5.22 -4.39 2.20
N ASN A 95 -5.88 -5.40 1.63
CA ASN A 95 -5.33 -6.14 0.50
C ASN A 95 -5.75 -5.37 -0.74
N ILE A 96 -4.88 -5.28 -1.73
CA ILE A 96 -5.12 -4.47 -2.92
C ILE A 96 -4.85 -5.29 -4.18
N PHE A 97 -5.75 -5.18 -5.15
CA PHE A 97 -5.73 -5.97 -6.38
C PHE A 97 -5.85 -5.07 -7.59
N THR A 98 -5.24 -5.46 -8.69
CA THR A 98 -5.37 -4.71 -9.95
C THR A 98 -6.83 -4.68 -10.39
N GLY A 99 -7.27 -3.57 -10.98
CA GLY A 99 -8.68 -3.37 -11.31
C GLY A 99 -9.21 -4.30 -12.39
N GLU A 100 -8.38 -4.67 -13.36
CA GLU A 100 -8.83 -5.51 -14.48
C GLU A 100 -8.68 -7.00 -14.22
N SER A 101 -7.52 -7.43 -13.76
CA SER A 101 -7.20 -8.85 -13.61
C SER A 101 -7.22 -9.34 -12.18
N GLU A 102 -7.51 -8.46 -11.23
CA GLU A 102 -7.57 -8.74 -9.80
C GLU A 102 -6.34 -9.47 -9.25
N ARG A 103 -5.15 -9.08 -9.75
CA ARG A 103 -3.87 -9.63 -9.27
C ARG A 103 -3.49 -8.98 -7.94
N ASP A 104 -3.01 -9.79 -7.00
CA ASP A 104 -2.56 -9.34 -5.68
C ASP A 104 -1.30 -8.49 -5.82
N ILE A 105 -1.44 -7.19 -5.61
CA ILE A 105 -0.35 -6.22 -5.80
C ILE A 105 0.74 -6.40 -4.73
N CYS A 106 0.36 -6.65 -3.48
CA CYS A 106 1.34 -6.87 -2.40
C CYS A 106 2.23 -8.08 -2.70
N LYS A 107 1.62 -9.15 -3.22
CA LYS A 107 2.37 -10.36 -3.61
C LYS A 107 3.35 -10.07 -4.73
N ILE A 108 2.96 -9.27 -5.72
CA ILE A 108 3.83 -8.87 -6.81
C ILE A 108 5.03 -8.08 -6.28
N LEU A 109 4.80 -7.12 -5.38
CA LEU A 109 5.87 -6.33 -4.79
C LEU A 109 6.88 -7.19 -4.03
N ILE A 110 6.41 -8.21 -3.31
CA ILE A 110 7.29 -9.16 -2.60
C ILE A 110 8.10 -9.98 -3.60
N GLU A 111 7.45 -10.51 -4.63
CA GLU A 111 8.11 -11.31 -5.67
C GLU A 111 9.20 -10.51 -6.41
N GLU A 112 8.98 -9.22 -6.61
CA GLU A 112 9.95 -8.32 -7.25
C GLU A 112 10.99 -7.79 -6.27
N LYS A 113 10.94 -8.20 -5.02
CA LYS A 113 11.88 -7.79 -3.95
C LYS A 113 11.84 -6.29 -3.65
N LEU A 114 10.70 -5.65 -3.90
CA LEU A 114 10.46 -4.24 -3.57
C LEU A 114 9.79 -4.09 -2.21
N ALA A 115 9.29 -5.18 -1.66
CA ALA A 115 8.67 -5.23 -0.33
C ALA A 115 9.05 -6.52 0.37
N ILE A 116 8.92 -6.53 1.68
CA ILE A 116 9.10 -7.73 2.50
C ILE A 116 7.81 -8.02 3.27
N LYS A 117 7.63 -9.26 3.68
CA LYS A 117 6.50 -9.64 4.53
C LYS A 117 6.63 -8.97 5.89
N TYR A 118 5.53 -8.41 6.38
CA TYR A 118 5.52 -7.67 7.64
C TYR A 118 4.14 -7.80 8.30
N GLN A 119 4.12 -8.20 9.57
CA GLN A 119 2.88 -8.40 10.33
C GLN A 119 2.77 -7.46 11.55
N GLY A 120 3.49 -6.34 11.53
CA GLY A 120 3.45 -5.37 12.61
C GLY A 120 4.45 -5.62 13.73
N GLU A 121 5.32 -6.61 13.58
CA GLU A 121 6.39 -6.90 14.54
C GLU A 121 7.49 -5.85 14.48
N LYS A 122 8.41 -5.91 15.46
CA LYS A 122 9.55 -5.00 15.49
C LYS A 122 10.44 -5.22 14.26
N LYS A 123 10.77 -4.13 13.59
CA LYS A 123 11.64 -4.19 12.41
C LYS A 123 13.08 -4.52 12.82
N THR A 124 13.62 -5.58 12.22
CA THR A 124 14.98 -6.07 12.49
C THR A 124 15.86 -6.07 11.24
N TYR A 125 15.34 -5.61 10.14
CA TYR A 125 16.03 -5.63 8.85
C TYR A 125 16.49 -4.22 8.44
N VAL A 126 17.50 -4.19 7.58
CA VAL A 126 18.06 -2.97 6.99
C VAL A 126 17.94 -3.07 5.48
N TRP A 127 17.48 -2.00 4.86
CA TRP A 127 17.34 -1.91 3.41
C TRP A 127 18.67 -1.79 2.65
#